data_494b3cbb4582e7dbe794e64fe054348e
#
_entry.id   494b3cbb4582e7dbe794e64fe054348e
#
_cell.length_a   1.000
_cell.length_b   1.000
_cell.length_c   1.000
_cell.angle_alpha   90.00
_cell.angle_beta   90.00
_cell.angle_gamma   90.00
#
_symmetry.space_group_name_H-M   'P 1'
#
loop_
_entity.id
_entity.type
_entity.pdbx_description
1 polymer ?
#
loop_
_entity_poly.entity_id
_entity_poly.type
_entity_poly.pdbx_seq_one_letter_code
_entity_poly.pdbx_strand_id
1 'polypeptide(L)'
;MAQGNIKVMGAQNNQVVEQYMTQAKAFVYAACEDFGIALVEAQACGTPVIAYGGGGALETVIDIRQDQDQGTGIFFFPQTHQALAETVETFSRFQHQIRPESCRNQAAKFTPKVFETSYLAFLEQCYQDFTKTVR
;
A
#
# COMPACT_ATOMS: atom_id res chain seq x y z
N MET A 1 -1.06 -27.75 -0.26
CA MET A 1 -1.22 -27.91 1.20
C MET A 1 -0.27 -26.94 1.87
N ALA A 2 -0.73 -26.22 2.91
CA ALA A 2 0.15 -25.35 3.69
C ALA A 2 1.20 -26.20 4.41
N GLN A 3 2.47 -25.79 4.36
CA GLN A 3 3.55 -26.40 5.14
C GLN A 3 3.51 -25.85 6.58
N GLY A 4 4.21 -26.47 7.53
CA GLY A 4 4.13 -26.12 8.96
C GLY A 4 4.47 -24.66 9.33
N ASN A 5 5.05 -23.88 8.40
CA ASN A 5 5.33 -22.45 8.54
C ASN A 5 4.22 -21.54 7.98
N ILE A 6 3.12 -22.10 7.45
CA ILE A 6 2.01 -21.37 6.86
C ILE A 6 0.76 -21.60 7.71
N LYS A 7 0.14 -20.52 8.18
CA LYS A 7 -1.11 -20.55 8.92
C LYS A 7 -2.23 -19.91 8.10
N VAL A 8 -3.24 -20.72 7.74
CA VAL A 8 -4.45 -20.23 7.09
C VAL A 8 -5.45 -19.85 8.18
N MET A 9 -5.79 -18.56 8.26
CA MET A 9 -6.60 -18.01 9.36
C MET A 9 -8.09 -18.01 9.07
N GLY A 10 -8.52 -18.19 7.80
CA GLY A 10 -9.91 -17.98 7.40
C GLY A 10 -10.37 -16.53 7.61
N ALA A 11 -11.69 -16.32 7.59
CA ALA A 11 -12.24 -14.99 7.86
C ALA A 11 -11.99 -14.57 9.32
N GLN A 12 -11.50 -13.38 9.51
CA GLN A 12 -11.21 -12.77 10.81
C GLN A 12 -11.89 -11.42 10.95
N ASN A 13 -12.08 -10.96 12.18
CA ASN A 13 -12.56 -9.60 12.42
C ASN A 13 -11.40 -8.57 12.24
N ASN A 14 -11.77 -7.29 12.09
CA ASN A 14 -10.81 -6.22 11.82
C ASN A 14 -9.71 -6.09 12.90
N GLN A 15 -10.02 -6.32 14.17
CA GLN A 15 -9.05 -6.23 15.26
C GLN A 15 -7.95 -7.29 15.13
N VAL A 16 -8.31 -8.51 14.74
CA VAL A 16 -7.35 -9.59 14.50
C VAL A 16 -6.50 -9.28 13.27
N VAL A 17 -7.09 -8.79 12.19
CA VAL A 17 -6.37 -8.40 10.97
C VAL A 17 -5.36 -7.28 11.27
N GLU A 18 -5.79 -6.22 11.95
CA GLU A 18 -4.94 -5.10 12.39
C GLU A 18 -3.79 -5.57 13.28
N GLN A 19 -4.05 -6.47 14.23
CA GLN A 19 -3.02 -7.04 15.08
C GLN A 19 -1.95 -7.79 14.27
N TYR A 20 -2.37 -8.62 13.31
CA TYR A 20 -1.42 -9.33 12.44
C TYR A 20 -0.64 -8.38 11.54
N MET A 21 -1.31 -7.38 10.94
CA MET A 21 -0.63 -6.35 10.16
C MET A 21 0.42 -5.63 10.99
N THR A 22 0.06 -5.13 12.17
CA THR A 22 0.98 -4.39 13.05
C THR A 22 2.21 -5.21 13.48
N GLN A 23 2.08 -6.52 13.62
CA GLN A 23 3.18 -7.41 14.03
C GLN A 23 3.97 -7.99 12.86
N ALA A 24 3.48 -7.82 11.64
CA ALA A 24 4.12 -8.38 10.45
C ALA A 24 5.41 -7.62 10.10
N LYS A 25 6.41 -8.34 9.61
CA LYS A 25 7.63 -7.74 9.04
C LYS A 25 7.34 -7.07 7.70
N ALA A 26 6.37 -7.60 6.94
CA ALA A 26 5.86 -7.03 5.71
C ALA A 26 4.47 -7.59 5.42
N PHE A 27 3.67 -6.80 4.71
CA PHE A 27 2.43 -7.23 4.08
C PHE A 27 2.71 -7.56 2.61
N VAL A 28 2.45 -8.80 2.19
CA VAL A 28 2.71 -9.25 0.82
C VAL A 28 1.41 -9.21 0.01
N TYR A 29 1.45 -8.52 -1.12
CA TYR A 29 0.30 -8.38 -2.00
C TYR A 29 0.66 -8.59 -3.47
N ALA A 30 0.21 -9.71 -4.03
CA ALA A 30 0.59 -10.12 -5.38
C ALA A 30 -0.46 -9.81 -6.46
N ALA A 31 -1.64 -9.33 -6.08
CA ALA A 31 -2.67 -8.94 -7.03
C ALA A 31 -2.39 -7.56 -7.65
N CYS A 32 -2.99 -7.33 -8.83
CA CYS A 32 -3.08 -6.01 -9.44
C CYS A 32 -4.50 -5.49 -9.23
N GLU A 33 -4.64 -4.36 -8.56
CA GLU A 33 -5.93 -3.73 -8.25
C GLU A 33 -5.91 -2.25 -8.60
N ASP A 34 -7.10 -1.68 -8.76
CA ASP A 34 -7.25 -0.27 -9.14
C ASP A 34 -6.76 0.69 -8.06
N PHE A 35 -6.94 0.36 -6.77
CA PHE A 35 -6.46 1.18 -5.66
C PHE A 35 -5.63 0.38 -4.65
N GLY A 36 -6.13 -0.79 -4.21
CA GLY A 36 -5.45 -1.65 -3.23
C GLY A 36 -5.58 -1.13 -1.79
N ILE A 37 -6.80 -1.03 -1.27
CA ILE A 37 -7.07 -0.51 0.07
C ILE A 37 -6.28 -1.26 1.16
N ALA A 38 -6.09 -2.57 1.02
CA ALA A 38 -5.32 -3.38 1.96
C ALA A 38 -3.85 -2.97 2.07
N LEU A 39 -3.26 -2.41 0.98
CA LEU A 39 -1.91 -1.86 0.98
C LEU A 39 -1.82 -0.62 1.88
N VAL A 40 -2.85 0.24 1.81
CA VAL A 40 -2.95 1.44 2.62
C VAL A 40 -3.22 1.08 4.09
N GLU A 41 -4.07 0.10 4.36
CA GLU A 41 -4.34 -0.40 5.71
C GLU A 41 -3.08 -0.98 6.39
N ALA A 42 -2.29 -1.77 5.66
CA ALA A 42 -1.01 -2.28 6.16
C ALA A 42 -0.05 -1.14 6.50
N GLN A 43 0.07 -0.13 5.62
CA GLN A 43 0.89 1.05 5.87
C GLN A 43 0.37 1.89 7.05
N ALA A 44 -0.94 2.00 7.23
CA ALA A 44 -1.55 2.65 8.40
C ALA A 44 -1.16 1.96 9.71
N CYS A 45 -1.01 0.64 9.70
CA CYS A 45 -0.45 -0.13 10.83
C CYS A 45 1.06 0.08 11.02
N GLY A 46 1.73 0.79 10.11
CA GLY A 46 3.19 0.99 10.12
C GLY A 46 3.96 -0.17 9.48
N THR A 47 3.29 -1.02 8.73
CA THR A 47 3.87 -2.23 8.14
C THR A 47 4.28 -1.98 6.70
N PRO A 48 5.54 -2.30 6.34
CA PRO A 48 6.01 -2.21 4.96
C PRO A 48 5.28 -3.17 4.03
N VAL A 49 5.24 -2.82 2.75
CA VAL A 49 4.53 -3.59 1.72
C VAL A 49 5.50 -4.19 0.71
N ILE A 50 5.27 -5.46 0.34
CA ILE A 50 5.87 -6.09 -0.83
C ILE A 50 4.73 -6.32 -1.83
N ALA A 51 4.69 -5.55 -2.92
CA ALA A 51 3.57 -5.58 -3.86
C ALA A 51 4.02 -5.84 -5.30
N TYR A 52 3.11 -6.42 -6.09
CA TYR A 52 3.27 -6.34 -7.54
C TYR A 52 3.18 -4.87 -7.97
N GLY A 53 4.15 -4.39 -8.73
CA GLY A 53 4.25 -3.01 -9.15
C GLY A 53 3.31 -2.70 -10.33
N GLY A 54 2.00 -2.72 -10.08
CA GLY A 54 0.98 -2.42 -11.06
C GLY A 54 -0.29 -1.88 -10.40
N GLY A 55 -1.12 -1.19 -11.18
CA GLY A 55 -2.37 -0.59 -10.69
C GLY A 55 -2.14 0.39 -9.55
N GLY A 56 -3.06 0.44 -8.60
CA GLY A 56 -3.03 1.37 -7.47
C GLY A 56 -1.85 1.20 -6.51
N ALA A 57 -1.13 0.07 -6.56
CA ALA A 57 0.10 -0.08 -5.78
C ALA A 57 1.14 0.99 -6.13
N LEU A 58 1.22 1.41 -7.41
CA LEU A 58 2.13 2.45 -7.87
C LEU A 58 1.81 3.85 -7.31
N GLU A 59 0.59 4.06 -6.85
CA GLU A 59 0.13 5.32 -6.26
C GLU A 59 0.22 5.31 -4.73
N THR A 60 0.03 4.13 -4.13
CA THR A 60 -0.13 3.98 -2.69
C THR A 60 1.15 3.56 -1.96
N VAL A 61 2.12 2.97 -2.66
CA VAL A 61 3.38 2.47 -2.08
C VAL A 61 4.56 3.24 -2.69
N ILE A 62 5.54 3.60 -1.86
CA ILE A 62 6.80 4.22 -2.29
C ILE A 62 7.89 3.16 -2.22
N ASP A 63 8.50 2.84 -3.38
CA ASP A 63 9.58 1.85 -3.43
C ASP A 63 10.84 2.40 -2.76
N ILE A 64 11.33 1.68 -1.75
CA ILE A 64 12.53 2.06 -0.96
C ILE A 64 13.79 2.19 -1.83
N ARG A 65 13.84 1.52 -2.98
CA ARG A 65 14.98 1.63 -3.90
C ARG A 65 14.98 2.93 -4.69
N GLN A 66 13.82 3.61 -4.79
CA GLN A 66 13.65 4.89 -5.47
C GLN A 66 13.77 6.07 -4.50
N ASP A 67 13.24 5.89 -3.28
CA ASP A 67 13.28 6.90 -2.23
C ASP A 67 13.58 6.22 -0.88
N GLN A 68 14.84 6.32 -0.46
CA GLN A 68 15.30 5.69 0.78
C GLN A 68 14.77 6.37 2.05
N ASP A 69 14.40 7.63 1.95
CA ASP A 69 13.90 8.39 3.11
C ASP A 69 12.40 8.19 3.36
N GLN A 70 11.62 8.08 2.27
CA GLN A 70 10.17 7.98 2.32
C GLN A 70 9.65 6.58 1.98
N GLY A 71 10.53 5.64 1.64
CA GLY A 71 10.16 4.29 1.22
C GLY A 71 9.21 3.61 2.19
N THR A 72 8.15 3.00 1.66
CA THR A 72 7.12 2.29 2.43
C THR A 72 6.99 0.82 2.04
N GLY A 73 7.73 0.40 1.03
CA GLY A 73 7.70 -0.97 0.54
C GLY A 73 8.67 -1.22 -0.59
N ILE A 74 8.46 -2.30 -1.30
CA ILE A 74 9.26 -2.70 -2.47
C ILE A 74 8.35 -3.37 -3.50
N PHE A 75 8.55 -3.07 -4.78
CA PHE A 75 7.82 -3.71 -5.87
C PHE A 75 8.56 -4.93 -6.42
N PHE A 76 7.80 -5.90 -6.92
CA PHE A 76 8.33 -7.00 -7.72
C PHE A 76 7.75 -6.99 -9.14
N PHE A 77 8.56 -7.46 -10.08
CA PHE A 77 8.27 -7.64 -11.49
C PHE A 77 9.10 -8.81 -12.03
N PRO A 78 8.59 -9.62 -12.99
CA PRO A 78 7.19 -9.71 -13.42
C PRO A 78 6.29 -10.32 -12.33
N GLN A 79 4.97 -10.41 -12.58
CA GLN A 79 4.00 -11.01 -11.64
C GLN A 79 4.13 -12.54 -11.61
N THR A 80 5.23 -13.01 -11.04
CA THR A 80 5.57 -14.45 -10.90
C THR A 80 5.99 -14.76 -9.48
N HIS A 81 5.85 -16.04 -9.09
CA HIS A 81 6.27 -16.47 -7.77
C HIS A 81 7.79 -16.39 -7.58
N GLN A 82 8.58 -16.56 -8.64
CA GLN A 82 10.03 -16.39 -8.58
C GLN A 82 10.41 -14.96 -8.28
N ALA A 83 9.85 -13.99 -9.02
CA ALA A 83 10.12 -12.58 -8.80
C ALA A 83 9.70 -12.13 -7.39
N LEU A 84 8.58 -12.63 -6.89
CA LEU A 84 8.15 -12.37 -5.51
C LEU A 84 9.17 -12.94 -4.51
N ALA A 85 9.61 -14.18 -4.66
CA ALA A 85 10.58 -14.80 -3.76
C ALA A 85 11.90 -14.02 -3.71
N GLU A 86 12.46 -13.65 -4.87
CA GLU A 86 13.67 -12.83 -4.99
C GLU A 86 13.49 -11.45 -4.34
N THR A 87 12.29 -10.88 -4.46
CA THR A 87 11.99 -9.59 -3.84
C THR A 87 11.85 -9.69 -2.32
N VAL A 88 11.31 -10.78 -1.79
CA VAL A 88 11.29 -11.04 -0.34
C VAL A 88 12.73 -11.15 0.22
N GLU A 89 13.64 -11.81 -0.48
CA GLU A 89 15.05 -11.86 -0.11
C GLU A 89 15.69 -10.46 -0.16
N THR A 90 15.41 -9.70 -1.21
CA THR A 90 15.90 -8.32 -1.35
C THR A 90 15.35 -7.43 -0.24
N PHE A 91 14.05 -7.51 0.05
CA PHE A 91 13.39 -6.77 1.12
C PHE A 91 14.06 -7.00 2.47
N SER A 92 14.50 -8.21 2.78
CA SER A 92 15.17 -8.52 4.04
C SER A 92 16.43 -7.68 4.29
N ARG A 93 17.05 -7.16 3.24
CA ARG A 93 18.23 -6.28 3.30
C ARG A 93 17.86 -4.83 3.59
N PHE A 94 16.66 -4.40 3.18
CA PHE A 94 16.18 -3.02 3.30
C PHE A 94 15.17 -2.81 4.42
N GLN A 95 14.58 -3.87 4.99
CA GLN A 95 13.48 -3.77 5.96
C GLN A 95 13.79 -2.83 7.14
N HIS A 96 15.04 -2.77 7.59
CA HIS A 96 15.47 -1.93 8.71
C HIS A 96 15.59 -0.43 8.33
N GLN A 97 15.55 -0.11 7.05
CA GLN A 97 15.57 1.27 6.55
C GLN A 97 14.16 1.84 6.39
N ILE A 98 13.15 0.96 6.24
CA ILE A 98 11.75 1.40 6.14
C ILE A 98 11.22 1.72 7.54
N ARG A 99 10.92 2.98 7.77
CA ARG A 99 10.41 3.46 9.06
C ARG A 99 8.90 3.28 9.14
N PRO A 100 8.35 2.76 10.25
CA PRO A 100 6.90 2.68 10.45
C PRO A 100 6.18 4.04 10.28
N GLU A 101 6.84 5.14 10.64
CA GLU A 101 6.32 6.49 10.45
C GLU A 101 6.16 6.85 8.97
N SER A 102 7.11 6.45 8.11
CA SER A 102 7.00 6.67 6.66
C SER A 102 5.77 5.96 6.10
N CYS A 103 5.52 4.71 6.51
CA CYS A 103 4.32 3.96 6.14
C CYS A 103 3.05 4.69 6.58
N ARG A 104 2.95 5.10 7.85
CA ARG A 104 1.78 5.83 8.37
C ARG A 104 1.57 7.17 7.68
N ASN A 105 2.63 7.92 7.42
CA ASN A 105 2.57 9.21 6.74
C ASN A 105 2.06 9.05 5.29
N GLN A 106 2.47 7.99 4.61
CA GLN A 106 1.95 7.67 3.28
C GLN A 106 0.46 7.31 3.34
N ALA A 107 0.06 6.42 4.25
CA ALA A 107 -1.33 6.02 4.44
C ALA A 107 -2.24 7.22 4.79
N ALA A 108 -1.74 8.18 5.57
CA ALA A 108 -2.50 9.37 5.97
C ALA A 108 -2.96 10.24 4.79
N LYS A 109 -2.31 10.13 3.63
CA LYS A 109 -2.71 10.83 2.39
C LYS A 109 -4.03 10.30 1.81
N PHE A 110 -4.45 9.10 2.22
CA PHE A 110 -5.63 8.39 1.70
C PHE A 110 -6.77 8.29 2.72
N THR A 111 -6.78 9.16 3.73
CA THR A 111 -7.87 9.19 4.72
C THR A 111 -9.18 9.68 4.10
N PRO A 112 -10.35 9.28 4.66
CA PRO A 112 -11.65 9.78 4.21
C PRO A 112 -11.72 11.31 4.19
N LYS A 113 -11.08 11.98 5.16
CA LYS A 113 -11.05 13.45 5.23
C LYS A 113 -10.29 14.09 4.08
N VAL A 114 -9.13 13.52 3.72
CA VAL A 114 -8.34 13.99 2.56
C VAL A 114 -9.12 13.77 1.27
N PHE A 115 -9.74 12.61 1.11
CA PHE A 115 -10.59 12.31 -0.04
C PHE A 115 -11.75 13.30 -0.16
N GLU A 116 -12.51 13.50 0.90
CA GLU A 116 -13.66 14.43 0.92
C GLU A 116 -13.24 15.84 0.48
N THR A 117 -12.16 16.36 1.08
CA THR A 117 -11.66 17.70 0.78
C THR A 117 -11.23 17.84 -0.68
N SER A 118 -10.46 16.86 -1.18
CA SER A 118 -9.96 16.87 -2.56
C SER A 118 -11.07 16.69 -3.57
N TYR A 119 -12.04 15.82 -3.28
CA TYR A 119 -13.18 15.57 -4.16
C TYR A 119 -14.10 16.78 -4.28
N LEU A 120 -14.40 17.46 -3.16
CA LEU A 120 -15.22 18.68 -3.17
C LEU A 120 -14.53 19.81 -3.94
N ALA A 121 -13.22 19.98 -3.76
CA ALA A 121 -12.45 20.96 -4.51
C ALA A 121 -12.45 20.67 -6.02
N PHE A 122 -12.32 19.40 -6.40
CA PHE A 122 -12.41 18.96 -7.79
C PHE A 122 -13.79 19.24 -8.41
N LEU A 123 -14.87 18.91 -7.68
CA LEU A 123 -16.25 19.19 -8.13
C LEU A 123 -16.48 20.69 -8.32
N GLU A 124 -16.05 21.50 -7.40
CA GLU A 124 -16.15 22.97 -7.49
C GLU A 124 -15.45 23.49 -8.75
N GLN A 125 -14.23 23.04 -8.99
CA GLN A 125 -13.46 23.42 -10.18
C GLN A 125 -14.17 22.98 -11.47
N CYS A 126 -14.64 21.74 -11.55
CA CYS A 126 -15.37 21.24 -12.70
C CYS A 126 -16.66 22.05 -12.97
N TYR A 127 -17.40 22.40 -11.92
CA TYR A 127 -18.60 23.21 -12.04
C TYR A 127 -18.31 24.62 -12.55
N GLN A 128 -17.26 25.26 -12.04
CA GLN A 128 -16.85 26.59 -12.50
C GLN A 128 -16.41 26.56 -13.99
N ASP A 129 -15.67 25.55 -14.41
CA ASP A 129 -15.22 25.43 -15.79
C ASP A 129 -16.39 25.15 -16.75
N PHE A 130 -17.32 24.30 -16.34
CA PHE A 130 -18.55 24.06 -17.09
C PHE A 130 -19.37 25.34 -17.29
N THR A 131 -19.57 26.10 -16.20
CA THR A 131 -20.37 27.36 -16.27
C THR A 131 -19.72 28.45 -17.11
N LYS A 132 -18.39 28.49 -17.24
CA LYS A 132 -17.68 29.40 -18.15
C LYS A 132 -17.85 29.00 -19.62
N THR A 133 -17.93 27.69 -19.90
CA THR A 133 -18.01 27.17 -21.28
C THR A 133 -19.42 27.30 -21.87
N VAL A 134 -20.46 27.34 -21.03
CA VAL A 134 -21.88 27.41 -21.46
C VAL A 134 -22.40 28.88 -21.60
N ARG A 135 -21.56 29.88 -21.34
CA ARG A 135 -21.82 31.27 -21.61
C ARG A 135 -21.17 31.73 -22.90
#